data_8e02be9865e3494ff553ad9a49a2e4d2
#
_entry.id   8e02be9865e3494ff553ad9a49a2e4d2
#
_cell.length_a   1.000
_cell.length_b   1.000
_cell.length_c   1.000
_cell.angle_alpha   90.00
_cell.angle_beta   90.00
_cell.angle_gamma   90.00
#
_symmetry.space_group_name_H-M   'P 1'
#
loop_
_entity.id
_entity.type
_entity.pdbx_description
1 polymer ?
#
loop_
_entity_poly.entity_id
_entity_poly.type
_entity_poly.pdbx_seq_one_letter_code
_entity_poly.pdbx_strand_id
1 'polypeptide(L)'
;MKEAGKIFSVLSDEMKTFATLTIRDLTKSFDKQHFANNHISLEIETAKITAFLGHNGAGKSTLLNQMIGFTKPDQGDVCYGDISFVQNRKRARSMMSYMSQQYAPLEKLTVEQNLEMLGRMRGLNTLDLQKEMDQLLTELEIKEYRAKQGKDLSGGLKRLTSFAMALIGSPTIILLDEPTNDVDPIRREKQWQLLQKLAHKGHTIIIVTHNLLEVEKFADNYALFNHGKLIKSGPVQQITYQKQYQISFEFRNKDSLALFQDYTIINGSICQIEIEEKELTRLLPKIKQELDRKNIFNLSLAQKNMSISDLYREELTN
;
A
#
# COMPACT_ATOMS: atom_id res chain seq x y z
N MET A 1 -31.54 18.63 -6.49
CA MET A 1 -30.13 18.89 -6.81
C MET A 1 -29.44 19.91 -5.88
N LYS A 2 -30.15 20.81 -5.20
CA LYS A 2 -29.56 21.77 -4.23
C LYS A 2 -29.26 21.19 -2.84
N GLU A 3 -29.81 20.05 -2.47
CA GLU A 3 -29.59 19.43 -1.15
C GLU A 3 -28.32 18.57 -1.07
N ALA A 4 -27.84 18.01 -2.18
CA ALA A 4 -26.61 17.20 -2.20
C ALA A 4 -25.35 18.04 -1.90
N GLY A 5 -25.27 19.27 -2.41
CA GLY A 5 -24.13 20.16 -2.15
C GLY A 5 -24.05 20.69 -0.71
N LYS A 6 -25.20 20.83 -0.04
CA LYS A 6 -25.23 21.23 1.38
C LYS A 6 -24.88 20.10 2.34
N ILE A 7 -25.15 18.85 1.95
CA ILE A 7 -24.80 17.68 2.76
C ILE A 7 -23.26 17.49 2.81
N PHE A 8 -22.53 17.79 1.73
CA PHE A 8 -21.07 17.72 1.71
C PHE A 8 -20.37 18.80 2.54
N SER A 9 -20.91 20.02 2.59
CA SER A 9 -20.30 21.12 3.38
C SER A 9 -20.60 21.05 4.88
N VAL A 10 -21.72 20.46 5.29
CA VAL A 10 -22.11 20.32 6.71
C VAL A 10 -21.44 19.09 7.35
N LEU A 11 -21.13 18.04 6.55
CA LEU A 11 -20.41 16.87 7.04
C LEU A 11 -18.90 17.11 7.26
N SER A 12 -18.32 18.18 6.70
CA SER A 12 -16.90 18.47 6.87
C SER A 12 -16.52 19.05 8.23
N ASP A 13 -17.44 19.65 8.97
CA ASP A 13 -17.13 20.31 10.25
C ASP A 13 -17.64 19.58 11.50
N GLU A 14 -18.70 18.75 11.41
CA GLU A 14 -19.27 18.05 12.57
C GLU A 14 -18.85 16.58 12.72
N MET A 15 -18.23 15.95 11.71
CA MET A 15 -17.76 14.55 11.78
C MET A 15 -16.24 14.42 11.90
N LYS A 16 -15.58 15.28 12.66
CA LYS A 16 -14.19 15.07 13.09
C LYS A 16 -14.04 14.01 14.20
N THR A 17 -15.05 13.24 14.52
CA THR A 17 -14.91 11.98 15.24
C THR A 17 -14.47 10.90 14.25
N PHE A 18 -13.23 10.51 14.34
CA PHE A 18 -12.49 9.55 13.52
C PHE A 18 -13.29 8.26 13.27
N ALA A 19 -14.12 8.26 12.21
CA ALA A 19 -14.81 7.05 11.79
C ALA A 19 -13.78 6.09 11.22
N THR A 20 -13.55 4.96 11.87
CA THR A 20 -12.60 3.93 11.42
C THR A 20 -13.19 3.21 10.21
N LEU A 21 -12.36 2.94 9.20
CA LEU A 21 -12.71 2.04 8.11
C LEU A 21 -12.37 0.61 8.53
N THR A 22 -13.39 -0.22 8.71
CA THR A 22 -13.24 -1.58 9.26
C THR A 22 -13.70 -2.62 8.25
N ILE A 23 -12.89 -3.62 8.01
CA ILE A 23 -13.23 -4.84 7.30
C ILE A 23 -13.48 -5.92 8.36
N ARG A 24 -14.65 -6.60 8.30
CA ARG A 24 -15.07 -7.57 9.31
C ARG A 24 -15.39 -8.89 8.65
N ASP A 25 -14.57 -9.90 8.93
CA ASP A 25 -14.78 -11.31 8.51
C ASP A 25 -15.11 -11.46 7.01
N LEU A 26 -14.44 -10.67 6.16
CA LEU A 26 -14.75 -10.56 4.75
C LEU A 26 -14.26 -11.79 3.99
N THR A 27 -15.20 -12.49 3.34
CA THR A 27 -14.94 -13.74 2.62
C THR A 27 -15.47 -13.66 1.19
N LYS A 28 -14.67 -14.16 0.22
CA LYS A 28 -15.04 -14.30 -1.17
C LYS A 28 -14.43 -15.51 -1.83
N SER A 29 -15.27 -16.35 -2.41
CA SER A 29 -14.88 -17.42 -3.33
C SER A 29 -15.61 -17.26 -4.66
N PHE A 30 -14.97 -17.59 -5.77
CA PHE A 30 -15.59 -17.56 -7.09
C PHE A 30 -15.99 -18.96 -7.58
N ASP A 31 -15.36 -20.01 -7.06
CA ASP A 31 -15.55 -21.40 -7.49
C ASP A 31 -15.92 -22.37 -6.36
N LYS A 32 -16.14 -21.85 -5.14
CA LYS A 32 -16.39 -22.58 -3.89
C LYS A 32 -15.24 -23.47 -3.40
N GLN A 33 -14.15 -23.58 -4.15
CA GLN A 33 -12.95 -24.37 -3.77
C GLN A 33 -11.79 -23.46 -3.35
N HIS A 34 -11.67 -22.29 -3.98
CA HIS A 34 -10.58 -21.34 -3.72
C HIS A 34 -11.14 -20.02 -3.22
N PHE A 35 -10.60 -19.57 -2.09
CA PHE A 35 -10.97 -18.30 -1.52
C PHE A 35 -10.06 -17.19 -2.06
N ALA A 36 -10.65 -16.22 -2.77
CA ALA A 36 -9.93 -15.01 -3.14
C ALA A 36 -9.68 -14.10 -1.92
N ASN A 37 -10.64 -14.09 -0.98
CA ASN A 37 -10.48 -13.53 0.37
C ASN A 37 -11.10 -14.50 1.37
N ASN A 38 -10.39 -14.77 2.47
CA ASN A 38 -10.74 -15.80 3.44
C ASN A 38 -10.69 -15.24 4.85
N HIS A 39 -11.84 -14.88 5.41
CA HIS A 39 -12.02 -14.36 6.76
C HIS A 39 -11.12 -13.14 7.08
N ILE A 40 -11.06 -12.16 6.15
CA ILE A 40 -10.25 -10.97 6.35
C ILE A 40 -10.91 -10.04 7.35
N SER A 41 -10.19 -9.71 8.42
CA SER A 41 -10.57 -8.67 9.39
C SER A 41 -9.42 -7.70 9.54
N LEU A 42 -9.68 -6.40 9.32
CA LEU A 42 -8.66 -5.35 9.33
C LEU A 42 -9.31 -4.01 9.70
N GLU A 43 -8.68 -3.30 10.63
CA GLU A 43 -8.99 -1.90 10.90
C GLU A 43 -7.99 -1.00 10.15
N ILE A 44 -8.52 -0.03 9.43
CA ILE A 44 -7.74 0.90 8.61
C ILE A 44 -7.89 2.29 9.23
N GLU A 45 -6.77 2.84 9.67
CA GLU A 45 -6.73 4.18 10.24
C GLU A 45 -7.13 5.22 9.19
N THR A 46 -8.03 6.12 9.58
CA THR A 46 -8.42 7.25 8.72
C THR A 46 -7.33 8.33 8.69
N ALA A 47 -7.35 9.14 7.65
CA ALA A 47 -6.35 10.19 7.44
C ALA A 47 -4.89 9.67 7.35
N LYS A 48 -4.73 8.43 6.88
CA LYS A 48 -3.46 7.71 6.74
C LYS A 48 -3.37 7.02 5.39
N ILE A 49 -2.14 6.68 5.00
CA ILE A 49 -1.85 5.86 3.84
C ILE A 49 -1.56 4.43 4.31
N THR A 50 -2.42 3.48 3.93
CA THR A 50 -2.23 2.05 4.21
C THR A 50 -1.88 1.31 2.93
N ALA A 51 -0.72 0.65 2.90
CA ALA A 51 -0.28 -0.15 1.77
C ALA A 51 -0.73 -1.61 1.92
N PHE A 52 -1.42 -2.15 0.90
CA PHE A 52 -1.77 -3.56 0.81
C PHE A 52 -0.70 -4.28 0.00
N LEU A 53 0.01 -5.19 0.65
CA LEU A 53 1.15 -5.94 0.14
C LEU A 53 0.80 -7.42 -0.07
N GLY A 54 1.52 -8.09 -0.96
CA GLY A 54 1.36 -9.52 -1.24
C GLY A 54 1.63 -9.84 -2.70
N HIS A 55 1.88 -11.11 -3.01
CA HIS A 55 2.12 -11.54 -4.40
C HIS A 55 0.86 -11.38 -5.30
N ASN A 56 1.05 -11.54 -6.61
CA ASN A 56 -0.06 -11.57 -7.56
C ASN A 56 -0.98 -12.77 -7.23
N GLY A 57 -2.29 -12.52 -7.20
CA GLY A 57 -3.25 -13.54 -6.77
C GLY A 57 -3.49 -13.64 -5.26
N ALA A 58 -2.81 -12.84 -4.41
CA ALA A 58 -3.07 -12.83 -2.96
C ALA A 58 -4.45 -12.27 -2.54
N GLY A 59 -5.29 -11.83 -3.48
CA GLY A 59 -6.66 -11.39 -3.21
C GLY A 59 -6.84 -9.89 -3.04
N LYS A 60 -5.78 -9.07 -3.16
CA LYS A 60 -5.81 -7.62 -2.90
C LYS A 60 -6.79 -6.84 -3.78
N SER A 61 -6.76 -7.02 -5.10
CA SER A 61 -7.70 -6.34 -6.02
C SER A 61 -9.14 -6.82 -5.82
N THR A 62 -9.33 -8.11 -5.45
CA THR A 62 -10.65 -8.63 -5.08
C THR A 62 -11.17 -7.93 -3.81
N LEU A 63 -10.30 -7.71 -2.82
CA LEU A 63 -10.64 -6.98 -1.61
C LEU A 63 -11.06 -5.53 -1.92
N LEU A 64 -10.28 -4.79 -2.73
CA LEU A 64 -10.67 -3.45 -3.17
C LEU A 64 -12.02 -3.43 -3.90
N ASN A 65 -12.27 -4.42 -4.78
CA ASN A 65 -13.53 -4.54 -5.50
C ASN A 65 -14.74 -4.83 -4.57
N GLN A 66 -14.52 -5.54 -3.46
CA GLN A 66 -15.55 -5.73 -2.43
C GLN A 66 -15.78 -4.44 -1.64
N MET A 67 -14.73 -3.71 -1.29
CA MET A 67 -14.83 -2.44 -0.55
C MET A 67 -15.66 -1.41 -1.31
N ILE A 68 -15.46 -1.26 -2.62
CA ILE A 68 -16.21 -0.31 -3.46
C ILE A 68 -17.59 -0.85 -3.91
N GLY A 69 -17.89 -2.11 -3.59
CA GLY A 69 -19.17 -2.75 -3.92
C GLY A 69 -19.30 -3.19 -5.37
N PHE A 70 -18.21 -3.40 -6.12
CA PHE A 70 -18.21 -4.05 -7.42
C PHE A 70 -18.43 -5.56 -7.28
N THR A 71 -17.77 -6.18 -6.32
CA THR A 71 -17.94 -7.58 -5.99
C THR A 71 -18.67 -7.71 -4.66
N LYS A 72 -19.77 -8.48 -4.63
CA LYS A 72 -20.47 -8.77 -3.37
C LYS A 72 -19.65 -9.81 -2.60
N PRO A 73 -19.31 -9.57 -1.31
CA PRO A 73 -18.76 -10.62 -0.48
C PRO A 73 -19.78 -11.75 -0.26
N ASP A 74 -19.28 -12.94 0.00
CA ASP A 74 -20.12 -14.09 0.37
C ASP A 74 -20.45 -14.01 1.87
N GLN A 75 -19.54 -13.45 2.68
CA GLN A 75 -19.69 -13.22 4.11
C GLN A 75 -18.94 -11.95 4.53
N GLY A 76 -19.35 -11.39 5.66
CA GLY A 76 -18.69 -10.25 6.27
C GLY A 76 -19.17 -8.90 5.75
N ASP A 77 -18.52 -7.84 6.22
CA ASP A 77 -18.89 -6.45 5.91
C ASP A 77 -17.66 -5.54 5.82
N VAL A 78 -17.86 -4.41 5.15
CA VAL A 78 -16.96 -3.26 5.16
C VAL A 78 -17.72 -2.08 5.72
N CYS A 79 -17.23 -1.48 6.80
CA CYS A 79 -17.92 -0.41 7.50
C CYS A 79 -17.05 0.85 7.59
N TYR A 80 -17.66 2.01 7.42
CA TYR A 80 -17.06 3.30 7.77
C TYR A 80 -17.87 3.90 8.92
N GLY A 81 -17.31 3.84 10.13
CA GLY A 81 -18.11 4.04 11.34
C GLY A 81 -19.29 3.06 11.39
N ASP A 82 -20.50 3.56 11.51
CA ASP A 82 -21.73 2.76 11.55
C ASP A 82 -22.31 2.44 10.17
N ILE A 83 -21.68 2.91 9.09
CA ILE A 83 -22.19 2.75 7.73
C ILE A 83 -21.65 1.47 7.11
N SER A 84 -22.50 0.45 6.94
CA SER A 84 -22.19 -0.75 6.15
C SER A 84 -22.17 -0.43 4.65
N PHE A 85 -21.06 -0.73 4.01
CA PHE A 85 -20.88 -0.56 2.56
C PHE A 85 -21.44 -1.73 1.76
N VAL A 86 -21.54 -2.91 2.35
CA VAL A 86 -22.18 -4.09 1.73
C VAL A 86 -23.68 -3.87 1.60
N GLN A 87 -24.31 -3.33 2.64
CA GLN A 87 -25.74 -3.02 2.66
C GLN A 87 -26.05 -1.74 1.87
N ASN A 88 -25.16 -0.76 1.90
CA ASN A 88 -25.37 0.54 1.27
C ASN A 88 -24.29 0.88 0.23
N ARG A 89 -24.26 0.10 -0.86
CA ARG A 89 -23.27 0.26 -1.95
C ARG A 89 -23.31 1.63 -2.62
N LYS A 90 -24.47 2.30 -2.65
CA LYS A 90 -24.58 3.65 -3.20
C LYS A 90 -23.81 4.64 -2.34
N ARG A 91 -23.90 4.49 -1.02
CA ARG A 91 -23.15 5.31 -0.07
C ARG A 91 -21.64 5.05 -0.16
N ALA A 92 -21.24 3.76 -0.24
CA ALA A 92 -19.84 3.39 -0.45
C ALA A 92 -19.25 4.13 -1.67
N ARG A 93 -19.92 4.01 -2.83
CA ARG A 93 -19.49 4.65 -4.08
C ARG A 93 -19.47 6.17 -4.05
N SER A 94 -20.32 6.80 -3.23
CA SER A 94 -20.30 8.27 -3.07
C SER A 94 -19.13 8.76 -2.19
N MET A 95 -18.57 7.91 -1.34
CA MET A 95 -17.47 8.24 -0.43
C MET A 95 -16.11 7.79 -0.96
N MET A 96 -16.09 6.84 -1.89
CA MET A 96 -14.86 6.21 -2.38
C MET A 96 -14.56 6.60 -3.82
N SER A 97 -13.27 6.66 -4.13
CA SER A 97 -12.77 6.56 -5.49
C SER A 97 -11.94 5.30 -5.66
N TYR A 98 -11.84 4.81 -6.89
CA TYR A 98 -11.05 3.66 -7.22
C TYR A 98 -10.29 3.86 -8.53
N MET A 99 -8.98 3.69 -8.47
CA MET A 99 -8.11 3.54 -9.63
C MET A 99 -7.77 2.06 -9.79
N SER A 100 -8.26 1.44 -10.84
CA SER A 100 -7.94 0.04 -11.16
C SER A 100 -6.53 -0.09 -11.75
N GLN A 101 -5.99 -1.31 -11.71
CA GLN A 101 -4.72 -1.63 -12.36
C GLN A 101 -4.75 -1.36 -13.88
N GLN A 102 -5.90 -1.51 -14.52
CA GLN A 102 -6.07 -1.15 -15.93
C GLN A 102 -6.20 0.37 -16.10
N TYR A 103 -5.81 0.88 -17.27
CA TYR A 103 -5.91 2.30 -17.59
C TYR A 103 -7.37 2.73 -17.71
N ALA A 104 -7.69 3.87 -17.08
CA ALA A 104 -9.05 4.36 -17.00
C ALA A 104 -9.39 5.54 -17.93
N PRO A 105 -8.43 6.35 -18.51
CA PRO A 105 -8.84 7.47 -19.34
C PRO A 105 -9.58 6.96 -20.59
N LEU A 106 -10.74 7.56 -20.85
CA LEU A 106 -11.51 7.28 -22.05
C LEU A 106 -10.71 7.78 -23.26
N GLU A 107 -10.45 6.89 -24.21
CA GLU A 107 -9.51 7.12 -25.31
C GLU A 107 -9.87 8.32 -26.20
N LYS A 108 -11.17 8.55 -26.41
CA LYS A 108 -11.69 9.64 -27.26
C LYS A 108 -11.78 10.99 -26.56
N LEU A 109 -11.67 11.03 -25.24
CA LEU A 109 -11.72 12.27 -24.46
C LEU A 109 -10.30 12.78 -24.20
N THR A 110 -10.17 14.11 -24.09
CA THR A 110 -8.92 14.72 -23.64
C THR A 110 -8.69 14.47 -22.15
N VAL A 111 -7.46 14.69 -21.66
CA VAL A 111 -7.15 14.64 -20.22
C VAL A 111 -8.12 15.53 -19.44
N GLU A 112 -8.31 16.77 -19.88
CA GLU A 112 -9.25 17.70 -19.27
C GLU A 112 -10.69 17.17 -19.23
N GLN A 113 -11.19 16.68 -20.35
CA GLN A 113 -12.56 16.15 -20.44
C GLN A 113 -12.78 14.93 -19.53
N ASN A 114 -11.77 14.06 -19.39
CA ASN A 114 -11.81 12.92 -18.47
C ASN A 114 -11.96 13.40 -17.00
N LEU A 115 -11.17 14.40 -16.60
CA LEU A 115 -11.22 14.98 -15.25
C LEU A 115 -12.52 15.75 -15.01
N GLU A 116 -12.94 16.56 -16.00
CA GLU A 116 -14.19 17.34 -15.94
C GLU A 116 -15.40 16.42 -15.74
N MET A 117 -15.49 15.34 -16.51
CA MET A 117 -16.58 14.38 -16.39
C MET A 117 -16.70 13.84 -14.96
N LEU A 118 -15.60 13.37 -14.38
CA LEU A 118 -15.61 12.80 -13.03
C LEU A 118 -15.83 13.85 -11.93
N GLY A 119 -15.22 15.03 -12.07
CA GLY A 119 -15.42 16.09 -11.11
C GLY A 119 -16.90 16.56 -11.06
N ARG A 120 -17.55 16.68 -12.22
CA ARG A 120 -19.00 16.98 -12.30
C ARG A 120 -19.85 15.85 -11.72
N MET A 121 -19.52 14.59 -12.00
CA MET A 121 -20.22 13.42 -11.41
C MET A 121 -20.11 13.40 -9.88
N ARG A 122 -19.00 13.91 -9.32
CA ARG A 122 -18.77 14.05 -7.87
C ARG A 122 -19.35 15.35 -7.29
N GLY A 123 -20.00 16.17 -8.11
CA GLY A 123 -20.75 17.34 -7.68
C GLY A 123 -19.95 18.65 -7.61
N LEU A 124 -18.75 18.72 -8.16
CA LEU A 124 -17.99 19.97 -8.24
C LEU A 124 -18.71 20.98 -9.13
N ASN A 125 -18.79 22.21 -8.66
CA ASN A 125 -19.18 23.35 -9.50
C ASN A 125 -18.04 23.72 -10.46
N THR A 126 -18.31 24.57 -11.44
CA THR A 126 -17.35 24.89 -12.51
C THR A 126 -16.07 25.55 -11.97
N LEU A 127 -16.16 26.42 -10.99
CA LEU A 127 -15.00 27.15 -10.45
C LEU A 127 -14.09 26.21 -9.63
N ASP A 128 -14.68 25.42 -8.74
CA ASP A 128 -13.92 24.48 -7.92
C ASP A 128 -13.29 23.39 -8.79
N LEU A 129 -14.02 22.91 -9.81
CA LEU A 129 -13.52 21.93 -10.76
C LEU A 129 -12.28 22.43 -11.52
N GLN A 130 -12.35 23.65 -12.08
CA GLN A 130 -11.22 24.23 -12.80
C GLN A 130 -9.99 24.40 -11.89
N LYS A 131 -10.22 24.92 -10.69
CA LYS A 131 -9.15 25.11 -9.70
C LYS A 131 -8.49 23.79 -9.31
N GLU A 132 -9.28 22.79 -8.95
CA GLU A 132 -8.76 21.49 -8.51
C GLU A 132 -8.07 20.75 -9.66
N MET A 133 -8.63 20.79 -10.87
CA MET A 133 -8.03 20.21 -12.07
C MET A 133 -6.69 20.89 -12.40
N ASP A 134 -6.62 22.21 -12.41
CA ASP A 134 -5.37 22.93 -12.66
C ASP A 134 -4.29 22.61 -11.63
N GLN A 135 -4.68 22.46 -10.36
CA GLN A 135 -3.78 22.06 -9.28
C GLN A 135 -3.25 20.64 -9.52
N LEU A 136 -4.12 19.66 -9.76
CA LEU A 136 -3.75 18.26 -9.99
C LEU A 136 -2.81 18.11 -11.21
N LEU A 137 -3.17 18.73 -12.34
CA LEU A 137 -2.35 18.68 -13.56
C LEU A 137 -0.98 19.34 -13.37
N THR A 138 -0.90 20.38 -12.57
CA THR A 138 0.35 21.08 -12.26
C THR A 138 1.22 20.25 -11.31
N GLU A 139 0.65 19.73 -10.21
CA GLU A 139 1.40 18.91 -9.24
C GLU A 139 1.93 17.59 -9.84
N LEU A 140 1.20 17.01 -10.82
CA LEU A 140 1.61 15.81 -11.53
C LEU A 140 2.49 16.08 -12.76
N GLU A 141 2.75 17.35 -13.10
CA GLU A 141 3.51 17.77 -14.29
C GLU A 141 2.94 17.21 -15.60
N ILE A 142 1.63 17.23 -15.74
CA ILE A 142 0.92 16.79 -16.94
C ILE A 142 0.03 17.90 -17.55
N LYS A 143 0.20 19.14 -17.12
CA LYS A 143 -0.63 20.29 -17.59
C LYS A 143 -0.51 20.53 -19.09
N GLU A 144 0.67 20.32 -19.68
CA GLU A 144 0.93 20.43 -21.11
C GLU A 144 0.14 19.42 -21.96
N TYR A 145 -0.27 18.30 -21.35
CA TYR A 145 -1.05 17.24 -22.01
C TYR A 145 -2.56 17.42 -21.86
N ARG A 146 -3.02 18.53 -21.25
CA ARG A 146 -4.43 18.79 -20.93
C ARG A 146 -5.39 18.59 -22.11
N ALA A 147 -5.01 19.07 -23.30
CA ALA A 147 -5.80 18.96 -24.54
C ALA A 147 -5.55 17.66 -25.32
N LYS A 148 -4.64 16.78 -24.86
CA LYS A 148 -4.30 15.55 -25.56
C LYS A 148 -5.33 14.45 -25.28
N GLN A 149 -5.74 13.72 -26.33
CA GLN A 149 -6.70 12.61 -26.19
C GLN A 149 -6.07 11.39 -25.51
N GLY A 150 -6.87 10.63 -24.77
CA GLY A 150 -6.43 9.44 -24.04
C GLY A 150 -5.71 8.40 -24.91
N LYS A 151 -6.14 8.21 -26.17
CA LYS A 151 -5.49 7.29 -27.13
C LYS A 151 -4.05 7.69 -27.45
N ASP A 152 -3.75 9.00 -27.42
CA ASP A 152 -2.45 9.56 -27.84
C ASP A 152 -1.46 9.71 -26.68
N LEU A 153 -1.85 9.29 -25.47
CA LEU A 153 -1.01 9.32 -24.27
C LEU A 153 -0.11 8.09 -24.22
N SER A 154 1.11 8.28 -23.72
CA SER A 154 1.98 7.15 -23.33
C SER A 154 1.40 6.39 -22.14
N GLY A 155 1.89 5.17 -21.86
CA GLY A 155 1.46 4.37 -20.72
C GLY A 155 1.53 5.14 -19.38
N GLY A 156 2.66 5.77 -19.12
CA GLY A 156 2.84 6.58 -17.89
C GLY A 156 1.89 7.77 -17.83
N LEU A 157 1.64 8.48 -18.95
CA LEU A 157 0.68 9.58 -18.96
C LEU A 157 -0.77 9.08 -18.79
N LYS A 158 -1.13 7.93 -19.34
CA LYS A 158 -2.43 7.28 -19.06
C LYS A 158 -2.57 6.97 -17.58
N ARG A 159 -1.51 6.46 -16.97
CA ARG A 159 -1.46 6.15 -15.53
C ARG A 159 -1.64 7.41 -14.68
N LEU A 160 -0.89 8.48 -14.97
CA LEU A 160 -1.01 9.77 -14.28
C LEU A 160 -2.39 10.41 -14.47
N THR A 161 -2.98 10.29 -15.65
CA THR A 161 -4.35 10.75 -15.91
C THR A 161 -5.36 9.95 -15.08
N SER A 162 -5.24 8.61 -15.04
CA SER A 162 -6.08 7.75 -14.20
C SER A 162 -5.95 8.07 -12.71
N PHE A 163 -4.74 8.37 -12.27
CA PHE A 163 -4.46 8.80 -10.90
C PHE A 163 -5.16 10.14 -10.59
N ALA A 164 -5.02 11.15 -11.45
CA ALA A 164 -5.71 12.42 -11.30
C ALA A 164 -7.25 12.25 -11.29
N MET A 165 -7.79 11.37 -12.15
CA MET A 165 -9.21 11.00 -12.18
C MET A 165 -9.69 10.36 -10.86
N ALA A 166 -8.84 9.60 -10.18
CA ALA A 166 -9.17 9.04 -8.88
C ALA A 166 -9.22 10.13 -7.79
N LEU A 167 -8.44 11.17 -7.89
CA LEU A 167 -8.32 12.22 -6.87
C LEU A 167 -9.33 13.36 -7.04
N ILE A 168 -9.69 13.73 -8.28
CA ILE A 168 -10.58 14.88 -8.54
C ILE A 168 -11.90 14.76 -7.77
N GLY A 169 -12.39 15.84 -7.17
CA GLY A 169 -13.59 15.85 -6.34
C GLY A 169 -13.37 15.34 -4.91
N SER A 170 -12.13 15.23 -4.48
CA SER A 170 -11.72 15.01 -3.10
C SER A 170 -12.50 13.91 -2.35
N PRO A 171 -12.51 12.65 -2.82
CA PRO A 171 -13.23 11.56 -2.19
C PRO A 171 -12.69 11.26 -0.79
N THR A 172 -13.57 10.90 0.16
CA THR A 172 -13.18 10.60 1.55
C THR A 172 -12.19 9.43 1.64
N ILE A 173 -12.40 8.39 0.82
CA ILE A 173 -11.59 7.18 0.77
C ILE A 173 -11.10 6.99 -0.66
N ILE A 174 -9.79 6.84 -0.83
CA ILE A 174 -9.11 6.71 -2.11
C ILE A 174 -8.48 5.32 -2.19
N LEU A 175 -8.93 4.52 -3.15
CA LEU A 175 -8.41 3.17 -3.41
C LEU A 175 -7.59 3.19 -4.70
N LEU A 176 -6.33 2.78 -4.62
CA LEU A 176 -5.39 2.83 -5.74
C LEU A 176 -4.75 1.45 -5.96
N ASP A 177 -4.92 0.89 -7.15
CA ASP A 177 -4.32 -0.40 -7.52
C ASP A 177 -3.15 -0.18 -8.48
N GLU A 178 -1.92 -0.35 -7.97
CA GLU A 178 -0.64 -0.16 -8.67
C GLU A 178 -0.51 1.23 -9.35
N PRO A 179 -0.72 2.35 -8.64
CA PRO A 179 -0.82 3.68 -9.26
C PRO A 179 0.50 4.20 -9.82
N THR A 180 1.65 3.70 -9.36
CA THR A 180 2.99 4.16 -9.76
C THR A 180 3.63 3.33 -10.87
N ASN A 181 2.99 2.25 -11.32
CA ASN A 181 3.49 1.43 -12.41
C ASN A 181 3.60 2.24 -13.72
N ASP A 182 4.65 1.98 -14.50
CA ASP A 182 4.93 2.64 -15.78
C ASP A 182 5.15 4.17 -15.69
N VAL A 183 5.22 4.74 -14.48
CA VAL A 183 5.52 6.16 -14.24
C VAL A 183 7.01 6.33 -13.96
N ASP A 184 7.61 7.41 -14.46
CA ASP A 184 9.01 7.73 -14.19
C ASP A 184 9.25 8.06 -12.70
N PRO A 185 10.48 7.86 -12.18
CA PRO A 185 10.78 7.99 -10.74
C PRO A 185 10.43 9.37 -10.17
N ILE A 186 10.61 10.45 -10.94
CA ILE A 186 10.36 11.82 -10.46
C ILE A 186 8.85 12.02 -10.23
N ARG A 187 8.02 11.60 -11.20
CA ARG A 187 6.57 11.73 -11.10
C ARG A 187 5.96 10.75 -10.08
N ARG A 188 6.58 9.57 -9.87
CA ARG A 188 6.20 8.66 -8.76
C ARG A 188 6.33 9.35 -7.41
N GLU A 189 7.45 10.01 -7.16
CA GLU A 189 7.66 10.73 -5.89
C GLU A 189 6.61 11.84 -5.70
N LYS A 190 6.24 12.56 -6.76
CA LYS A 190 5.16 13.56 -6.71
C LYS A 190 3.79 12.95 -6.43
N GLN A 191 3.49 11.76 -7.00
CA GLN A 191 2.26 11.04 -6.66
C GLN A 191 2.20 10.76 -5.15
N TRP A 192 3.28 10.21 -4.56
CA TRP A 192 3.35 9.93 -3.14
C TRP A 192 3.24 11.18 -2.27
N GLN A 193 3.95 12.26 -2.62
CA GLN A 193 3.85 13.54 -1.91
C GLN A 193 2.42 14.10 -1.95
N LEU A 194 1.73 13.96 -3.08
CA LEU A 194 0.33 14.36 -3.20
C LEU A 194 -0.59 13.51 -2.33
N LEU A 195 -0.36 12.19 -2.27
CA LEU A 195 -1.11 11.30 -1.38
C LEU A 195 -0.88 11.67 0.10
N GLN A 196 0.35 11.96 0.51
CA GLN A 196 0.64 12.42 1.87
C GLN A 196 -0.07 13.74 2.20
N LYS A 197 -0.08 14.71 1.28
CA LYS A 197 -0.85 15.96 1.45
C LYS A 197 -2.34 15.70 1.63
N LEU A 198 -2.90 14.74 0.86
CA LEU A 198 -4.31 14.37 0.98
C LEU A 198 -4.61 13.65 2.29
N ALA A 199 -3.75 12.73 2.73
CA ALA A 199 -3.87 12.09 4.03
C ALA A 199 -3.88 13.12 5.17
N HIS A 200 -2.96 14.08 5.16
CA HIS A 200 -2.93 15.17 6.14
C HIS A 200 -4.18 16.06 6.10
N LYS A 201 -4.91 16.11 4.97
CA LYS A 201 -6.21 16.80 4.86
C LYS A 201 -7.39 15.96 5.33
N GLY A 202 -7.17 14.73 5.79
CA GLY A 202 -8.20 13.85 6.33
C GLY A 202 -8.68 12.75 5.39
N HIS A 203 -8.09 12.61 4.18
CA HIS A 203 -8.44 11.53 3.26
C HIS A 203 -7.81 10.20 3.72
N THR A 204 -8.58 9.12 3.66
CA THR A 204 -8.08 7.75 3.92
C THR A 204 -7.63 7.13 2.61
N ILE A 205 -6.40 6.68 2.54
CA ILE A 205 -5.80 6.20 1.30
C ILE A 205 -5.38 4.74 1.46
N ILE A 206 -5.82 3.90 0.54
CA ILE A 206 -5.39 2.51 0.44
C ILE A 206 -4.72 2.32 -0.91
N ILE A 207 -3.48 1.85 -0.87
CA ILE A 207 -2.68 1.63 -2.07
C ILE A 207 -2.25 0.16 -2.15
N VAL A 208 -2.58 -0.52 -3.24
CA VAL A 208 -2.00 -1.81 -3.57
C VAL A 208 -0.75 -1.55 -4.38
N THR A 209 0.38 -2.08 -3.95
CA THR A 209 1.65 -1.98 -4.68
C THR A 209 2.59 -3.14 -4.33
N HIS A 210 3.48 -3.45 -5.26
CA HIS A 210 4.60 -4.37 -5.04
C HIS A 210 5.93 -3.64 -4.82
N ASN A 211 5.94 -2.30 -4.87
CA ASN A 211 7.14 -1.50 -4.64
C ASN A 211 7.34 -1.24 -3.14
N LEU A 212 8.02 -2.18 -2.49
CA LEU A 212 8.23 -2.17 -1.04
C LEU A 212 9.06 -0.97 -0.57
N LEU A 213 10.00 -0.48 -1.38
CA LEU A 213 10.81 0.69 -1.05
C LEU A 213 9.98 1.98 -0.99
N GLU A 214 9.00 2.14 -1.90
CA GLU A 214 8.08 3.27 -1.85
C GLU A 214 7.20 3.20 -0.59
N VAL A 215 6.75 2.01 -0.21
CA VAL A 215 5.95 1.81 1.00
C VAL A 215 6.72 2.19 2.25
N GLU A 216 7.98 1.75 2.39
CA GLU A 216 8.85 2.13 3.50
C GLU A 216 9.03 3.64 3.64
N LYS A 217 9.15 4.33 2.50
CA LYS A 217 9.42 5.78 2.47
C LYS A 217 8.18 6.62 2.74
N PHE A 218 6.99 6.18 2.30
CA PHE A 218 5.86 7.08 2.15
C PHE A 218 4.56 6.62 2.84
N ALA A 219 4.38 5.31 3.11
CA ALA A 219 3.18 4.82 3.74
C ALA A 219 3.26 4.89 5.27
N ASP A 220 2.10 5.09 5.91
CA ASP A 220 1.98 5.07 7.37
C ASP A 220 1.84 3.63 7.89
N ASN A 221 0.98 2.84 7.24
CA ASN A 221 0.63 1.49 7.65
C ASN A 221 0.76 0.50 6.49
N TYR A 222 0.90 -0.76 6.81
CA TYR A 222 0.88 -1.87 5.87
C TYR A 222 -0.12 -2.95 6.27
N ALA A 223 -0.59 -3.71 5.30
CA ALA A 223 -1.31 -4.96 5.48
C ALA A 223 -0.78 -5.98 4.45
N LEU A 224 -0.22 -7.09 4.94
CA LEU A 224 0.39 -8.13 4.14
C LEU A 224 -0.59 -9.28 3.92
N PHE A 225 -0.85 -9.62 2.67
CA PHE A 225 -1.77 -10.67 2.26
C PHE A 225 -1.05 -11.83 1.59
N ASN A 226 -1.49 -13.05 1.89
CA ASN A 226 -1.03 -14.26 1.25
C ASN A 226 -2.20 -15.24 1.08
N HIS A 227 -2.39 -15.81 -0.11
CA HIS A 227 -3.44 -16.81 -0.40
C HIS A 227 -4.83 -16.42 0.13
N GLY A 228 -5.23 -15.16 -0.10
CA GLY A 228 -6.53 -14.64 0.33
C GLY A 228 -6.65 -14.35 1.83
N LYS A 229 -5.60 -14.47 2.62
CA LYS A 229 -5.60 -14.20 4.07
C LYS A 229 -4.78 -12.96 4.40
N LEU A 230 -5.18 -12.25 5.45
CA LEU A 230 -4.34 -11.24 6.09
C LEU A 230 -3.33 -11.97 6.99
N ILE A 231 -2.05 -11.78 6.71
CA ILE A 231 -0.95 -12.41 7.46
C ILE A 231 -0.49 -11.50 8.60
N LYS A 232 -0.25 -10.23 8.28
CA LYS A 232 0.26 -9.26 9.23
C LYS A 232 -0.15 -7.84 8.84
N SER A 233 -0.35 -6.98 9.81
CA SER A 233 -0.62 -5.56 9.58
C SER A 233 -0.08 -4.71 10.72
N GLY A 234 0.21 -3.46 10.44
CA GLY A 234 0.67 -2.51 11.44
C GLY A 234 1.32 -1.26 10.85
N PRO A 235 1.85 -0.38 11.70
CA PRO A 235 2.62 0.77 11.27
C PRO A 235 3.93 0.38 10.60
N VAL A 236 4.26 1.03 9.48
CA VAL A 236 5.53 0.80 8.76
C VAL A 236 6.73 1.08 9.65
N GLN A 237 6.65 2.12 10.47
CA GLN A 237 7.71 2.48 11.42
C GLN A 237 8.09 1.38 12.41
N GLN A 238 7.13 0.56 12.84
CA GLN A 238 7.42 -0.54 13.77
C GLN A 238 8.36 -1.59 13.18
N ILE A 239 8.33 -1.79 11.86
CA ILE A 239 9.25 -2.70 11.17
C ILE A 239 10.65 -2.07 11.13
N THR A 240 10.74 -0.82 10.69
CA THR A 240 12.03 -0.13 10.49
C THR A 240 12.77 0.17 11.80
N TYR A 241 12.08 0.13 12.95
CA TYR A 241 12.71 0.24 14.27
C TYR A 241 13.20 -1.11 14.83
N GLN A 242 12.83 -2.24 14.24
CA GLN A 242 13.38 -3.53 14.66
C GLN A 242 14.84 -3.62 14.21
N LYS A 243 15.74 -3.71 15.18
CA LYS A 243 17.17 -3.86 14.94
C LYS A 243 17.47 -5.32 14.65
N GLN A 244 17.98 -5.57 13.46
CA GLN A 244 18.62 -6.84 13.12
C GLN A 244 20.14 -6.66 13.09
N TYR A 245 20.83 -7.70 13.43
CA TYR A 245 22.29 -7.72 13.37
C TYR A 245 22.74 -8.76 12.35
N GLN A 246 23.55 -8.32 11.41
CA GLN A 246 24.19 -9.18 10.44
C GLN A 246 25.61 -9.45 10.90
N ILE A 247 25.90 -10.71 11.18
CA ILE A 247 27.24 -11.17 11.54
C ILE A 247 27.77 -11.92 10.34
N SER A 248 28.95 -11.56 9.84
CA SER A 248 29.63 -12.36 8.82
C SER A 248 31.04 -12.70 9.26
N PHE A 249 31.47 -13.92 8.98
CA PHE A 249 32.82 -14.39 9.26
C PHE A 249 33.21 -15.49 8.27
N GLU A 250 34.52 -15.69 8.12
CA GLU A 250 35.07 -16.83 7.41
C GLU A 250 35.39 -17.95 8.38
N PHE A 251 35.26 -19.21 7.94
CA PHE A 251 35.57 -20.41 8.75
C PHE A 251 36.55 -21.31 8.05
N ARG A 252 37.37 -22.04 8.86
CA ARG A 252 38.35 -23.01 8.36
C ARG A 252 37.76 -24.38 8.14
N ASN A 253 36.87 -24.83 9.04
CA ASN A 253 36.26 -26.16 9.02
C ASN A 253 34.73 -26.02 9.23
N LYS A 254 33.95 -26.82 8.48
CA LYS A 254 32.49 -26.90 8.63
C LYS A 254 32.01 -27.33 10.02
N ASP A 255 32.81 -28.07 10.75
CA ASP A 255 32.48 -28.47 12.12
C ASP A 255 32.37 -27.29 13.07
N SER A 256 33.07 -26.19 12.77
CA SER A 256 32.97 -24.93 13.52
C SER A 256 31.61 -24.27 13.35
N LEU A 257 30.83 -24.64 12.34
CA LEU A 257 29.49 -24.11 12.06
C LEU A 257 28.37 -24.85 12.81
N ALA A 258 28.67 -25.96 13.43
CA ALA A 258 27.65 -26.78 14.17
C ALA A 258 26.91 -25.96 15.25
N LEU A 259 27.58 -24.94 15.81
CA LEU A 259 27.02 -24.01 16.79
C LEU A 259 26.05 -22.97 16.19
N PHE A 260 26.02 -22.85 14.86
CA PHE A 260 25.32 -21.81 14.11
C PHE A 260 24.35 -22.38 13.07
N GLN A 261 24.09 -23.72 13.05
CA GLN A 261 23.33 -24.39 11.99
C GLN A 261 21.91 -23.86 11.81
N ASP A 262 21.30 -23.33 12.89
CA ASP A 262 19.92 -22.81 12.85
C ASP A 262 19.84 -21.39 12.23
N TYR A 263 20.97 -20.73 11.99
CA TYR A 263 21.02 -19.28 11.66
C TYR A 263 21.78 -18.95 10.38
N THR A 264 22.30 -19.95 9.63
CA THR A 264 23.39 -19.72 8.68
C THR A 264 23.00 -19.75 7.21
N ILE A 265 23.40 -18.71 6.48
CA ILE A 265 23.55 -18.75 5.01
C ILE A 265 25.04 -18.94 4.71
N ILE A 266 25.40 -20.08 4.12
CA ILE A 266 26.78 -20.39 3.75
C ILE A 266 26.99 -20.07 2.27
N ASN A 267 27.95 -19.19 1.98
CA ASN A 267 28.40 -18.90 0.63
C ASN A 267 29.91 -19.16 0.52
N GLY A 268 30.29 -20.33 0.05
CA GLY A 268 31.69 -20.76 0.03
C GLY A 268 32.29 -20.95 1.43
N SER A 269 33.30 -20.14 1.78
CA SER A 269 33.95 -20.09 3.10
C SER A 269 33.37 -19.01 4.03
N ILE A 270 32.36 -18.26 3.58
CA ILE A 270 31.75 -17.17 4.34
C ILE A 270 30.44 -17.66 4.95
N CYS A 271 30.28 -17.43 6.23
CA CYS A 271 29.07 -17.64 7.00
C CYS A 271 28.41 -16.28 7.27
N GLN A 272 27.12 -16.18 7.01
CA GLN A 272 26.29 -15.00 7.34
C GLN A 272 25.17 -15.41 8.26
N ILE A 273 24.96 -14.66 9.33
CA ILE A 273 23.94 -14.86 10.35
C ILE A 273 23.14 -13.57 10.46
N GLU A 274 21.83 -13.66 10.33
CA GLU A 274 20.93 -12.53 10.62
C GLU A 274 20.13 -12.86 11.88
N ILE A 275 20.20 -11.99 12.90
CA ILE A 275 19.62 -12.23 14.23
C ILE A 275 19.07 -10.97 14.86
N GLU A 276 18.12 -11.13 15.76
CA GLU A 276 17.60 -10.07 16.61
C GLU A 276 18.58 -9.71 17.76
N GLU A 277 18.42 -8.54 18.36
CA GLU A 277 19.27 -8.04 19.46
C GLU A 277 19.33 -8.99 20.66
N LYS A 278 18.24 -9.69 20.98
CA LYS A 278 18.20 -10.66 22.08
C LYS A 278 19.12 -11.87 21.83
N GLU A 279 19.16 -12.32 20.58
CA GLU A 279 19.97 -13.48 20.19
C GLU A 279 21.45 -13.09 20.02
N LEU A 280 21.74 -11.85 19.63
CA LEU A 280 23.10 -11.32 19.55
C LEU A 280 23.83 -11.51 20.89
N THR A 281 23.20 -11.14 22.00
CA THR A 281 23.77 -11.27 23.35
C THR A 281 24.10 -12.74 23.69
N ARG A 282 23.31 -13.68 23.20
CA ARG A 282 23.49 -15.12 23.41
C ARG A 282 24.61 -15.71 22.53
N LEU A 283 24.74 -15.21 21.30
CA LEU A 283 25.68 -15.75 20.31
C LEU A 283 27.09 -15.12 20.40
N LEU A 284 27.22 -13.87 20.79
CA LEU A 284 28.50 -13.17 20.88
C LEU A 284 29.57 -13.92 21.70
N PRO A 285 29.27 -14.50 22.89
CA PRO A 285 30.26 -15.28 23.63
C PRO A 285 30.76 -16.49 22.87
N LYS A 286 29.87 -17.19 22.13
CA LYS A 286 30.23 -18.38 21.34
C LYS A 286 31.08 -18.00 20.13
N ILE A 287 30.73 -16.90 19.45
CA ILE A 287 31.51 -16.37 18.34
C ILE A 287 32.92 -15.98 18.81
N LYS A 288 33.02 -15.32 19.95
CA LYS A 288 34.30 -14.96 20.55
C LYS A 288 35.17 -16.19 20.84
N GLN A 289 34.57 -17.26 21.41
CA GLN A 289 35.28 -18.52 21.70
C GLN A 289 35.84 -19.16 20.42
N GLU A 290 35.06 -19.17 19.33
CA GLU A 290 35.54 -19.73 18.07
C GLU A 290 36.57 -18.85 17.37
N LEU A 291 36.51 -17.54 17.58
CA LEU A 291 37.52 -16.57 17.12
C LEU A 291 38.86 -16.79 17.86
N ASP A 292 38.81 -16.96 19.18
CA ASP A 292 39.99 -17.22 20.03
C ASP A 292 40.66 -18.55 19.66
N ARG A 293 39.86 -19.56 19.28
CA ARG A 293 40.34 -20.85 18.76
C ARG A 293 40.91 -20.76 17.34
N LYS A 294 40.80 -19.64 16.66
CA LYS A 294 41.14 -19.43 15.24
C LYS A 294 40.37 -20.33 14.27
N ASN A 295 39.20 -20.82 14.66
CA ASN A 295 38.30 -21.57 13.81
C ASN A 295 37.53 -20.68 12.85
N ILE A 296 37.26 -19.44 13.27
CA ILE A 296 36.66 -18.37 12.46
C ILE A 296 37.58 -17.15 12.41
N PHE A 297 37.47 -16.35 11.36
CA PHE A 297 38.25 -15.14 11.12
C PHE A 297 37.49 -14.16 10.25
N ASN A 298 38.04 -12.96 10.05
CA ASN A 298 37.41 -11.88 9.28
C ASN A 298 35.96 -11.56 9.76
N LEU A 299 35.79 -11.51 11.11
CA LEU A 299 34.51 -11.19 11.71
C LEU A 299 34.08 -9.75 11.41
N SER A 300 32.89 -9.57 10.86
CA SER A 300 32.21 -8.27 10.78
C SER A 300 30.85 -8.35 11.46
N LEU A 301 30.47 -7.29 12.13
CA LEU A 301 29.18 -7.08 12.75
C LEU A 301 28.59 -5.78 12.22
N ALA A 302 27.46 -5.87 11.54
CA ALA A 302 26.71 -4.72 11.07
C ALA A 302 25.30 -4.70 11.69
N GLN A 303 24.89 -3.54 12.14
CA GLN A 303 23.49 -3.34 12.52
C GLN A 303 22.71 -2.97 11.27
N LYS A 304 21.60 -3.65 11.04
CA LYS A 304 20.65 -3.41 9.96
C LYS A 304 19.28 -3.20 10.58
N ASN A 305 18.55 -2.21 10.11
CA ASN A 305 17.15 -2.09 10.44
C ASN A 305 16.37 -3.08 9.57
N MET A 306 15.38 -3.74 10.14
CA MET A 306 14.48 -4.61 9.36
C MET A 306 13.74 -3.77 8.32
N SER A 307 13.65 -4.29 7.11
CA SER A 307 12.90 -3.66 6.02
C SER A 307 11.55 -4.36 5.81
N ILE A 308 10.61 -3.69 5.13
CA ILE A 308 9.39 -4.34 4.65
C ILE A 308 9.72 -5.50 3.71
N SER A 309 10.83 -5.41 2.97
CA SER A 309 11.29 -6.47 2.09
C SER A 309 11.74 -7.72 2.87
N ASP A 310 12.37 -7.53 4.02
CA ASP A 310 12.76 -8.63 4.90
C ASP A 310 11.51 -9.30 5.50
N LEU A 311 10.59 -8.52 6.05
CA LEU A 311 9.30 -9.01 6.52
C LEU A 311 8.53 -9.78 5.43
N TYR A 312 8.49 -9.24 4.22
CA TYR A 312 7.81 -9.85 3.08
C TYR A 312 8.40 -11.24 2.77
N ARG A 313 9.72 -11.40 2.81
CA ARG A 313 10.37 -12.71 2.62
C ARG A 313 10.06 -13.66 3.75
N GLU A 314 10.19 -13.24 5.00
CA GLU A 314 9.94 -14.10 6.17
C GLU A 314 8.53 -14.69 6.16
N GLU A 315 7.52 -13.86 5.90
CA GLU A 315 6.11 -14.25 5.99
C GLU A 315 5.57 -14.98 4.75
N LEU A 316 6.26 -14.90 3.59
CA LEU A 316 5.80 -15.53 2.35
C LEU A 316 6.65 -16.73 1.89
N THR A 317 7.82 -16.97 2.50
CA THR A 317 8.67 -18.14 2.22
C THR A 317 8.48 -19.27 3.23
N ASN A 318 7.82 -19.03 4.34
CA ASN A 318 7.33 -20.00 5.31
C ASN A 318 5.88 -20.42 4.95
#